data_b30e9eba70120fe079625e9e8420b738
#
_entry.id   b30e9eba70120fe079625e9e8420b738
#
_cell.length_a   1.000
_cell.length_b   1.000
_cell.length_c   1.000
_cell.angle_alpha   90.00
_cell.angle_beta   90.00
_cell.angle_gamma   90.00
#
_symmetry.space_group_name_H-M   'P 1'
#
loop_
_entity.id
_entity.type
_entity.pdbx_description
1 polymer ?
#
loop_
_entity_poly.entity_id
_entity_poly.type
_entity_poly.pdbx_seq_one_letter_code
_entity_poly.pdbx_strand_id
1 'polypeptide(L)'
;FNGGLEIKMSKYMVSNKDKIERTDTYLVKLICSNGDVYESLEPRRLFPMSNPENYITLLDGKENEIALVKNISELDAESRKAIEDCFYEYYLIPEITEIIHIDDTSGVLKWNVRTDRGDVKFSVQNRHSDIKVTNRKMIVIRDSNDNRYRIKDISKLDKHSLKKIMYFI
;
A
#
# COMPACT_ATOMS: atom_id res chain seq x y z
N PHE A 1 -27.11 -6.12 31.23
CA PHE A 1 -26.68 -6.94 30.09
C PHE A 1 -26.88 -6.15 28.79
N ASN A 2 -25.93 -5.31 28.44
CA ASN A 2 -25.86 -4.71 27.12
C ASN A 2 -24.97 -5.59 26.26
N GLY A 3 -25.54 -6.62 25.69
CA GLY A 3 -25.00 -7.29 24.52
C GLY A 3 -25.16 -6.37 23.32
N GLY A 4 -24.18 -5.50 23.07
CA GLY A 4 -24.11 -4.77 21.82
C GLY A 4 -23.94 -5.79 20.70
N LEU A 5 -25.02 -6.01 19.91
CA LEU A 5 -24.87 -6.59 18.59
C LEU A 5 -23.96 -5.64 17.82
N GLU A 6 -22.68 -6.00 17.68
CA GLU A 6 -21.85 -5.47 16.60
C GLU A 6 -22.53 -5.89 15.31
N ILE A 7 -23.30 -4.97 14.73
CA ILE A 7 -23.74 -5.10 13.35
C ILE A 7 -22.46 -5.06 12.52
N LYS A 8 -21.94 -6.23 12.18
CA LYS A 8 -20.92 -6.38 11.15
C LYS A 8 -21.50 -5.73 9.91
N MET A 9 -21.08 -4.51 9.60
CA MET A 9 -21.46 -3.87 8.36
C MET A 9 -21.03 -4.80 7.23
N SER A 10 -22.00 -5.29 6.45
CA SER A 10 -21.72 -6.14 5.31
C SER A 10 -20.86 -5.36 4.34
N LYS A 11 -19.74 -5.96 3.90
CA LYS A 11 -18.84 -5.38 2.90
C LYS A 11 -19.62 -5.00 1.65
N TYR A 12 -19.24 -3.88 1.06
CA TYR A 12 -19.80 -3.49 -0.22
C TYR A 12 -19.31 -4.44 -1.31
N MET A 13 -20.23 -4.99 -2.09
CA MET A 13 -19.90 -5.86 -3.22
C MET A 13 -19.76 -5.02 -4.48
N VAL A 14 -18.54 -4.92 -4.99
CA VAL A 14 -18.25 -4.14 -6.20
C VAL A 14 -18.82 -4.83 -7.43
N SER A 15 -19.48 -4.06 -8.27
CA SER A 15 -20.08 -4.50 -9.53
C SER A 15 -19.51 -3.75 -10.73
N ASN A 16 -19.92 -4.13 -11.93
CA ASN A 16 -19.53 -3.42 -13.17
C ASN A 16 -20.13 -2.01 -13.31
N LYS A 17 -21.05 -1.62 -12.42
CA LYS A 17 -21.65 -0.27 -12.36
C LYS A 17 -20.82 0.69 -11.48
N ASP A 18 -19.90 0.16 -10.70
CA ASP A 18 -19.03 0.93 -9.85
C ASP A 18 -17.76 1.31 -10.62
N LYS A 19 -17.08 2.36 -10.16
CA LYS A 19 -15.82 2.83 -10.74
C LYS A 19 -14.72 2.75 -9.71
N ILE A 20 -13.56 2.27 -10.16
CA ILE A 20 -12.34 2.25 -9.37
C ILE A 20 -11.29 3.06 -10.11
N GLU A 21 -10.74 4.05 -9.42
CA GLU A 21 -9.70 4.93 -9.96
C GLU A 21 -8.43 4.81 -9.12
N ARG A 22 -7.30 4.69 -9.77
CA ARG A 22 -6.01 4.73 -9.08
C ARG A 22 -5.70 6.15 -8.61
N THR A 23 -5.41 6.32 -7.34
CA THR A 23 -5.13 7.64 -6.74
C THR A 23 -3.68 7.81 -6.32
N ASP A 24 -3.00 6.72 -5.99
CA ASP A 24 -1.59 6.71 -5.62
C ASP A 24 -0.98 5.35 -6.05
N THR A 25 0.29 5.13 -5.79
CA THR A 25 1.04 3.94 -6.20
C THR A 25 0.32 2.63 -5.86
N TYR A 26 -0.27 2.54 -4.66
CA TYR A 26 -0.96 1.34 -4.17
C TYR A 26 -2.42 1.57 -3.80
N LEU A 27 -2.94 2.76 -3.98
CA LEU A 27 -4.25 3.14 -3.51
C LEU A 27 -5.21 3.42 -4.66
N VAL A 28 -6.44 3.05 -4.42
CA VAL A 28 -7.57 3.33 -5.31
C VAL A 28 -8.66 4.09 -4.58
N LYS A 29 -9.49 4.76 -5.35
CA LYS A 29 -10.76 5.33 -4.94
C LYS A 29 -11.89 4.49 -5.52
N LEU A 30 -12.85 4.11 -4.71
CA LEU A 30 -14.07 3.42 -5.12
C LEU A 30 -15.22 4.41 -5.19
N ILE A 31 -15.83 4.52 -6.34
CA ILE A 31 -17.04 5.31 -6.59
C ILE A 31 -18.18 4.34 -6.83
N CYS A 32 -19.05 4.21 -5.85
CA CYS A 32 -20.17 3.28 -5.89
C CYS A 32 -21.32 3.85 -6.75
N SER A 33 -22.06 2.97 -7.39
CA SER A 33 -23.22 3.32 -8.22
C SER A 33 -24.34 3.98 -7.41
N ASN A 34 -24.38 3.79 -6.09
CA ASN A 34 -25.33 4.45 -5.18
C ASN A 34 -24.91 5.88 -4.78
N GLY A 35 -23.76 6.38 -5.24
CA GLY A 35 -23.23 7.69 -4.92
C GLY A 35 -22.20 7.75 -3.79
N ASP A 36 -21.98 6.65 -3.05
CA ASP A 36 -20.95 6.60 -2.02
C ASP A 36 -19.56 6.60 -2.65
N VAL A 37 -18.63 7.29 -1.99
CA VAL A 37 -17.23 7.36 -2.42
C VAL A 37 -16.33 6.99 -1.24
N TYR A 38 -15.43 6.05 -1.49
CA TYR A 38 -14.42 5.63 -0.52
C TYR A 38 -13.03 5.90 -1.09
N GLU A 39 -12.24 6.66 -0.37
CA GLU A 39 -10.90 7.05 -0.79
C GLU A 39 -9.81 6.28 -0.06
N SER A 40 -8.62 6.27 -0.64
CA SER A 40 -7.41 5.67 -0.04
C SER A 40 -7.58 4.20 0.35
N LEU A 41 -8.17 3.41 -0.54
CA LEU A 41 -8.33 1.97 -0.36
C LEU A 41 -7.14 1.22 -0.96
N GLU A 42 -6.64 0.22 -0.23
CA GLU A 42 -5.58 -0.67 -0.70
C GLU A 42 -6.17 -1.99 -1.20
N PRO A 43 -6.00 -2.32 -2.51
CA PRO A 43 -6.39 -3.62 -3.02
C PRO A 43 -5.47 -4.72 -2.51
N ARG A 44 -6.05 -5.82 -2.01
CA ARG A 44 -5.33 -7.04 -1.64
C ARG A 44 -5.99 -8.28 -2.17
N ARG A 45 -5.19 -9.21 -2.69
CA ARG A 45 -5.68 -10.54 -3.08
C ARG A 45 -5.88 -11.39 -1.83
N LEU A 46 -7.06 -12.01 -1.69
CA LEU A 46 -7.33 -12.96 -0.62
C LEU A 46 -6.68 -14.31 -0.90
N PHE A 47 -6.59 -14.70 -2.17
CA PHE A 47 -6.03 -15.99 -2.61
C PHE A 47 -4.96 -15.78 -3.69
N PRO A 48 -3.79 -15.19 -3.34
CA PRO A 48 -2.80 -14.78 -4.35
C PRO A 48 -2.18 -15.95 -5.11
N MET A 49 -2.12 -17.14 -4.53
CA MET A 49 -1.48 -18.32 -5.14
C MET A 49 -2.47 -19.20 -5.92
N SER A 50 -3.66 -19.41 -5.38
CA SER A 50 -4.64 -20.34 -5.96
C SER A 50 -5.64 -19.68 -6.90
N ASN A 51 -5.95 -18.40 -6.68
CA ASN A 51 -6.96 -17.68 -7.45
C ASN A 51 -6.70 -16.18 -7.46
N PRO A 52 -5.66 -15.71 -8.17
CA PRO A 52 -5.18 -14.32 -8.09
C PRO A 52 -6.15 -13.27 -8.64
N GLU A 53 -7.11 -13.67 -9.47
CA GLU A 53 -8.07 -12.75 -10.10
C GLU A 53 -9.39 -12.64 -9.33
N ASN A 54 -9.63 -13.56 -8.40
CA ASN A 54 -10.87 -13.61 -7.63
C ASN A 54 -10.64 -13.17 -6.18
N TYR A 55 -11.68 -12.58 -5.61
CA TYR A 55 -11.72 -12.16 -4.21
C TYR A 55 -10.59 -11.18 -3.86
N ILE A 56 -10.71 -9.98 -4.41
CA ILE A 56 -9.84 -8.86 -4.06
C ILE A 56 -10.58 -7.99 -3.07
N THR A 57 -10.03 -7.85 -1.87
CA THR A 57 -10.56 -6.96 -0.85
C THR A 57 -9.97 -5.57 -0.98
N LEU A 58 -10.77 -4.54 -0.73
CA LEU A 58 -10.35 -3.15 -0.67
C LEU A 58 -10.34 -2.73 0.80
N LEU A 59 -9.15 -2.45 1.33
CA LEU A 59 -8.93 -2.13 2.74
C LEU A 59 -8.75 -0.63 2.95
N ASP A 60 -9.29 -0.12 4.04
CA ASP A 60 -8.98 1.24 4.50
C ASP A 60 -7.63 1.30 5.24
N GLY A 61 -7.25 2.50 5.70
CA GLY A 61 -6.00 2.72 6.43
C GLY A 61 -5.92 2.04 7.79
N LYS A 62 -7.03 1.49 8.28
CA LYS A 62 -7.11 0.70 9.53
C LYS A 62 -7.22 -0.80 9.27
N GLU A 63 -7.03 -1.22 8.03
CA GLU A 63 -7.17 -2.62 7.57
C GLU A 63 -8.61 -3.17 7.68
N ASN A 64 -9.62 -2.29 7.73
CA ASN A 64 -11.00 -2.73 7.61
C ASN A 64 -11.33 -3.05 6.16
N GLU A 65 -12.02 -4.15 5.94
CA GLU A 65 -12.51 -4.51 4.61
C GLU A 65 -13.74 -3.66 4.27
N ILE A 66 -13.58 -2.71 3.37
CA ILE A 66 -14.63 -1.79 2.95
C ILE A 66 -15.45 -2.40 1.82
N ALA A 67 -14.79 -3.04 0.86
CA ALA A 67 -15.43 -3.60 -0.30
C ALA A 67 -14.73 -4.89 -0.76
N LEU A 68 -15.46 -5.69 -1.51
CA LEU A 68 -14.98 -6.94 -2.10
C LEU A 68 -15.27 -6.95 -3.59
N VAL A 69 -14.25 -7.24 -4.39
CA VAL A 69 -14.35 -7.55 -5.81
C VAL A 69 -14.30 -9.06 -5.97
N LYS A 70 -15.37 -9.70 -6.43
CA LYS A 70 -15.41 -11.15 -6.62
C LYS A 70 -14.48 -11.61 -7.73
N ASN A 71 -14.49 -10.90 -8.86
CA ASN A 71 -13.62 -11.19 -9.99
C ASN A 71 -13.30 -9.88 -10.73
N ILE A 72 -12.04 -9.60 -10.96
CA ILE A 72 -11.61 -8.37 -11.67
C ILE A 72 -12.08 -8.33 -13.13
N SER A 73 -12.32 -9.48 -13.74
CA SER A 73 -12.82 -9.55 -15.12
C SER A 73 -14.26 -9.02 -15.28
N GLU A 74 -15.03 -8.95 -14.20
CA GLU A 74 -16.40 -8.39 -14.20
C GLU A 74 -16.42 -6.87 -14.13
N LEU A 75 -15.29 -6.25 -13.83
CA LEU A 75 -15.13 -4.78 -13.78
C LEU A 75 -15.01 -4.20 -15.20
N ASP A 76 -15.33 -2.92 -15.33
CA ASP A 76 -14.98 -2.19 -16.55
C ASP A 76 -13.45 -2.13 -16.74
N ALA A 77 -13.01 -1.88 -17.98
CA ALA A 77 -11.59 -1.94 -18.34
C ALA A 77 -10.71 -0.96 -17.54
N GLU A 78 -11.22 0.23 -17.23
CA GLU A 78 -10.48 1.25 -16.48
C GLU A 78 -10.34 0.86 -15.00
N SER A 79 -11.41 0.38 -14.39
CA SER A 79 -11.41 -0.09 -12.99
C SER A 79 -10.52 -1.33 -12.81
N ARG A 80 -10.58 -2.26 -13.74
CA ARG A 80 -9.70 -3.42 -13.79
C ARG A 80 -8.23 -2.99 -13.87
N LYS A 81 -7.92 -2.10 -14.79
CA LYS A 81 -6.56 -1.60 -14.97
C LYS A 81 -6.04 -0.89 -13.71
N ALA A 82 -6.87 -0.12 -13.02
CA ALA A 82 -6.49 0.55 -11.79
C ALA A 82 -6.02 -0.44 -10.71
N ILE A 83 -6.73 -1.56 -10.54
CA ILE A 83 -6.35 -2.62 -9.61
C ILE A 83 -5.08 -3.36 -10.08
N GLU A 84 -5.01 -3.72 -11.35
CA GLU A 84 -3.85 -4.41 -11.93
C GLU A 84 -2.58 -3.58 -11.82
N ASP A 85 -2.65 -2.28 -12.04
CA ASP A 85 -1.51 -1.37 -11.89
C ASP A 85 -1.05 -1.27 -10.43
N CYS A 86 -1.97 -1.27 -9.46
CA CYS A 86 -1.61 -1.34 -8.04
C CYS A 86 -0.86 -2.64 -7.71
N PHE A 87 -1.31 -3.78 -8.23
CA PHE A 87 -0.64 -5.05 -8.01
C PHE A 87 0.71 -5.12 -8.71
N TYR A 88 0.80 -4.61 -9.92
CA TYR A 88 2.06 -4.56 -10.66
C TYR A 88 3.14 -3.79 -9.88
N GLU A 89 2.82 -2.58 -9.42
CA GLU A 89 3.71 -1.77 -8.60
C GLU A 89 4.07 -2.47 -7.27
N TYR A 90 3.10 -3.12 -6.65
CA TYR A 90 3.32 -3.85 -5.40
C TYR A 90 4.36 -4.96 -5.52
N TYR A 91 4.38 -5.70 -6.64
CA TYR A 91 5.33 -6.79 -6.86
C TYR A 91 6.70 -6.34 -7.39
N LEU A 92 6.78 -5.18 -8.05
CA LEU A 92 8.04 -4.68 -8.61
C LEU A 92 8.93 -4.01 -7.60
N ILE A 93 8.36 -3.39 -6.57
CA ILE A 93 9.12 -2.59 -5.62
C ILE A 93 9.71 -3.48 -4.52
N PRO A 94 11.05 -3.46 -4.33
CA PRO A 94 11.71 -4.17 -3.25
C PRO A 94 11.16 -3.76 -1.88
N GLU A 95 10.92 -4.74 -1.01
CA GLU A 95 10.49 -4.52 0.36
C GLU A 95 11.69 -4.42 1.30
N ILE A 96 11.82 -3.29 1.98
CA ILE A 96 12.81 -3.11 3.03
C ILE A 96 12.39 -3.88 4.27
N THR A 97 13.18 -4.86 4.65
CA THR A 97 12.96 -5.72 5.83
C THR A 97 13.77 -5.27 7.04
N GLU A 98 14.89 -4.60 6.81
CA GLU A 98 15.77 -4.10 7.86
C GLU A 98 16.49 -2.81 7.41
N ILE A 99 16.61 -1.85 8.29
CA ILE A 99 17.42 -0.64 8.08
C ILE A 99 18.74 -0.80 8.82
N ILE A 100 19.80 -1.06 8.08
CA ILE A 100 21.13 -1.26 8.64
C ILE A 100 21.69 0.08 9.11
N HIS A 101 21.62 1.11 8.25
CA HIS A 101 22.12 2.43 8.57
C HIS A 101 21.44 3.51 7.72
N ILE A 102 21.23 4.68 8.31
CA ILE A 102 20.87 5.91 7.61
C ILE A 102 21.83 6.99 8.08
N ASP A 103 22.52 7.63 7.15
CA ASP A 103 23.42 8.73 7.40
C ASP A 103 22.90 10.01 6.71
N ASP A 104 22.86 11.10 7.46
CA ASP A 104 22.50 12.42 6.91
C ASP A 104 23.78 13.20 6.64
N THR A 105 24.19 13.26 5.39
CA THR A 105 25.35 14.03 4.96
C THR A 105 24.89 15.24 4.17
N SER A 106 24.91 16.41 4.78
CA SER A 106 24.59 17.69 4.13
C SER A 106 23.18 17.72 3.51
N GLY A 107 22.19 17.10 4.17
CA GLY A 107 20.80 17.07 3.73
C GLY A 107 20.49 15.94 2.74
N VAL A 108 21.47 15.13 2.38
CA VAL A 108 21.26 13.91 1.58
C VAL A 108 21.29 12.70 2.51
N LEU A 109 20.19 11.96 2.53
CA LEU A 109 20.09 10.74 3.34
C LEU A 109 20.69 9.56 2.56
N LYS A 110 21.72 8.96 3.11
CA LYS A 110 22.33 7.74 2.59
C LYS A 110 21.82 6.55 3.35
N TRP A 111 21.12 5.67 2.66
CA TRP A 111 20.50 4.49 3.21
C TRP A 111 21.31 3.24 2.89
N ASN A 112 21.48 2.39 3.90
CA ASN A 112 21.93 1.02 3.75
C ASN A 112 20.86 0.12 4.35
N VAL A 113 20.23 -0.70 3.53
CA VAL A 113 19.08 -1.48 3.91
C VAL A 113 19.16 -2.91 3.40
N ARG A 114 18.50 -3.81 4.10
CA ARG A 114 18.21 -5.15 3.60
C ARG A 114 16.82 -5.18 3.00
N THR A 115 16.70 -5.78 1.83
CA THR A 115 15.42 -5.97 1.16
C THR A 115 15.14 -7.45 0.94
N ASP A 116 13.91 -7.77 0.54
CA ASP A 116 13.53 -9.11 0.10
C ASP A 116 14.31 -9.61 -1.13
N ARG A 117 15.10 -8.74 -1.79
CA ARG A 117 15.91 -9.03 -2.97
C ARG A 117 17.40 -8.81 -2.74
N GLY A 118 17.84 -8.68 -1.50
CA GLY A 118 19.23 -8.46 -1.10
C GLY A 118 19.49 -7.08 -0.51
N ASP A 119 20.74 -6.86 -0.13
CA ASP A 119 21.17 -5.60 0.48
C ASP A 119 21.36 -4.51 -0.57
N VAL A 120 20.87 -3.32 -0.30
CA VAL A 120 20.92 -2.17 -1.21
C VAL A 120 21.38 -0.93 -0.48
N LYS A 121 22.20 -0.12 -1.18
CA LYS A 121 22.57 1.23 -0.75
C LYS A 121 22.03 2.25 -1.74
N PHE A 122 21.34 3.27 -1.24
CA PHE A 122 20.81 4.34 -2.08
C PHE A 122 20.81 5.68 -1.34
N SER A 123 20.58 6.75 -2.08
CA SER A 123 20.52 8.10 -1.54
C SER A 123 19.16 8.73 -1.79
N VAL A 124 18.67 9.49 -0.82
CA VAL A 124 17.43 10.26 -0.90
C VAL A 124 17.79 11.73 -0.77
N GLN A 125 17.46 12.53 -1.78
CA GLN A 125 17.81 13.94 -1.82
C GLN A 125 16.82 14.83 -1.09
N ASN A 126 15.54 14.55 -1.23
CA ASN A 126 14.50 15.35 -0.61
C ASN A 126 13.56 14.47 0.22
N ARG A 127 13.81 14.41 1.53
CA ARG A 127 13.01 13.58 2.43
C ARG A 127 11.50 13.92 2.40
N HIS A 128 11.14 15.17 2.17
CA HIS A 128 9.74 15.60 2.19
C HIS A 128 8.95 15.16 0.96
N SER A 129 9.60 15.06 -0.20
CA SER A 129 8.97 14.61 -1.43
C SER A 129 9.19 13.14 -1.72
N ASP A 130 10.32 12.59 -1.27
CA ASP A 130 10.80 11.27 -1.69
C ASP A 130 10.52 10.17 -0.64
N ILE A 131 10.13 10.54 0.59
CA ILE A 131 9.67 9.63 1.62
C ILE A 131 8.20 9.91 1.90
N LYS A 132 7.33 8.99 1.49
CA LYS A 132 5.88 9.13 1.66
C LYS A 132 5.34 8.09 2.61
N VAL A 133 4.66 8.54 3.65
CA VAL A 133 3.93 7.66 4.56
C VAL A 133 2.49 7.52 4.06
N THR A 134 2.08 6.31 3.77
CA THR A 134 0.76 5.98 3.26
C THR A 134 0.01 5.14 4.27
N ASN A 135 -1.27 5.47 4.51
CA ASN A 135 -2.12 4.75 5.46
C ASN A 135 -1.51 4.60 6.87
N ARG A 136 -0.65 5.55 7.29
CA ARG A 136 0.03 5.58 8.59
C ARG A 136 0.96 4.39 8.88
N LYS A 137 1.15 3.48 7.94
CA LYS A 137 1.92 2.24 8.14
C LYS A 137 2.93 1.95 7.05
N MET A 138 2.55 2.16 5.81
CA MET A 138 3.41 1.90 4.66
C MET A 138 4.23 3.13 4.34
N ILE A 139 5.50 2.91 4.05
CA ILE A 139 6.41 3.96 3.58
C ILE A 139 6.90 3.58 2.20
N VAL A 140 6.81 4.52 1.28
CA VAL A 140 7.40 4.44 -0.05
C VAL A 140 8.54 5.45 -0.13
N ILE A 141 9.70 4.98 -0.55
CA ILE A 141 10.92 5.78 -0.66
C ILE A 141 11.34 5.78 -2.13
N ARG A 142 11.60 6.98 -2.65
CA ARG A 142 12.19 7.17 -3.96
C ARG A 142 13.64 7.62 -3.81
N ASP A 143 14.55 6.93 -4.48
CA ASP A 143 15.97 7.29 -4.45
C ASP A 143 16.32 8.35 -5.51
N SER A 144 17.56 8.81 -5.49
CA SER A 144 18.09 9.81 -6.45
C SER A 144 18.15 9.32 -7.90
N ASN A 145 18.00 8.02 -8.13
CA ASN A 145 17.96 7.39 -9.46
C ASN A 145 16.54 7.00 -9.89
N ASP A 146 15.53 7.51 -9.17
CA ASP A 146 14.11 7.23 -9.41
C ASP A 146 13.68 5.78 -9.14
N ASN A 147 14.51 4.98 -8.47
CA ASN A 147 14.11 3.68 -7.96
C ASN A 147 13.22 3.84 -6.73
N ARG A 148 12.32 2.90 -6.55
CA ARG A 148 11.39 2.89 -5.42
C ARG A 148 11.64 1.70 -4.52
N TYR A 149 11.48 1.94 -3.22
CA TYR A 149 11.56 0.94 -2.16
C TYR A 149 10.36 1.14 -1.25
N ARG A 150 9.91 0.10 -0.58
CA ARG A 150 8.82 0.23 0.39
C ARG A 150 9.14 -0.44 1.70
N ILE A 151 8.54 0.09 2.75
CA ILE A 151 8.34 -0.58 4.03
C ILE A 151 6.84 -0.86 4.11
N LYS A 152 6.46 -2.12 4.09
CA LYS A 152 5.05 -2.54 4.02
C LYS A 152 4.26 -2.15 5.27
N ASP A 153 4.88 -2.35 6.42
CA ASP A 153 4.29 -2.00 7.70
C ASP A 153 5.41 -1.60 8.68
N ILE A 154 5.46 -0.31 8.99
CA ILE A 154 6.46 0.24 9.91
C ILE A 154 6.41 -0.40 11.30
N SER A 155 5.23 -0.85 11.75
CA SER A 155 5.06 -1.49 13.05
C SER A 155 5.70 -2.88 13.14
N LYS A 156 6.00 -3.49 11.99
CA LYS A 156 6.64 -4.81 11.89
C LYS A 156 8.16 -4.75 11.77
N LEU A 157 8.71 -3.55 11.64
CA LEU A 157 10.16 -3.38 11.67
C LEU A 157 10.72 -3.76 13.06
N ASP A 158 11.95 -4.26 13.07
CA ASP A 158 12.70 -4.40 14.31
C ASP A 158 12.89 -3.04 15.00
N LYS A 159 13.10 -3.07 16.33
CA LYS A 159 13.22 -1.84 17.14
C LYS A 159 14.35 -0.92 16.69
N HIS A 160 15.42 -1.50 16.15
CA HIS A 160 16.58 -0.75 15.69
C HIS A 160 16.30 0.01 14.38
N SER A 161 15.68 -0.66 13.41
CA SER A 161 15.21 -0.07 12.16
C SER A 161 14.14 1.00 12.42
N LEU A 162 13.18 0.70 13.30
CA LEU A 162 12.12 1.64 13.65
C LEU A 162 12.69 2.94 14.25
N LYS A 163 13.62 2.84 15.18
CA LYS A 163 14.26 4.00 15.80
C LYS A 163 14.97 4.89 14.75
N LYS A 164 15.61 4.29 13.76
CA LYS A 164 16.32 5.02 12.72
C LYS A 164 15.37 5.79 11.81
N ILE A 165 14.28 5.15 11.39
CA ILE A 165 13.37 5.78 10.43
C ILE A 165 12.47 6.85 11.07
N MET A 166 12.07 6.67 12.33
CA MET A 166 11.23 7.63 13.05
C MET A 166 11.83 9.03 13.16
N TYR A 167 13.12 9.16 12.97
CA TYR A 167 13.79 10.45 12.95
C TYR A 167 13.54 11.24 11.64
N PHE A 168 13.18 10.53 10.56
CA PHE A 168 13.09 11.11 9.21
C PHE A 168 11.66 11.20 8.65
N ILE A 169 10.66 10.69 9.37
CA ILE A 169 9.24 10.67 8.95
C ILE A 169 8.35 11.49 9.87
#